data_f883b18b4c747a59b056c6636750396f
#
_entry.id   f883b18b4c747a59b056c6636750396f
#
_cell.length_a   1.000
_cell.length_b   1.000
_cell.length_c   1.000
_cell.angle_alpha   90.00
_cell.angle_beta   90.00
_cell.angle_gamma   90.00
#
_symmetry.space_group_name_H-M   'P 1'
#
loop_
_entity.id
_entity.type
_entity.pdbx_description
1 polymer ?
#
loop_
_entity_poly.entity_id
_entity_poly.type
_entity_poly.pdbx_seq_one_letter_code
_entity_poly.pdbx_strand_id
1 'polypeptide(L)'
;MAKQILFGEEARRALGRGVDQLADTVKVTLGPKGRNVVLDKKYGTPLITNDGVTIAKDIELDDPFENMGAQLVKEVATKTNDLAGDGTTTATVLAQAIITEGMKNVAAGANPMIMRKGIAKGVATAVEAIKGNSENIKGTSDIARVAAISSGDVAIGDLIAEAMEKVSADGVITVEESKTAETYSEIVEGMQFDRGYITPYMVTDTDKMEAVLDDAVILITDKKISNIQNLLPLLEQIVKTGKKLLIIAEDLEGEALSTLLLNKLRGTFTCVAVKAPGFGDRRKEMLKDIAVLTGGQVISEEIGLELKDATLDMLGRARQVKVNKEGTVIVDGAGAQEEIAARVANIRHAIEMTTSDFDREKLQERLAKLAGGVAVIKVGAATETEMKEKKLRVEDALNATRAAVEEGIVAGGGVAYVNAVSAVAAVADTCEGDEKTGVSIVAKALQAPIKQIAANAGIDGAVVLEKIRESGKVGYGFDAYSETYCDMIESGIVDPTKVNRSALQNAASVAATVLTTESIVTDIKEPAPAAAPAAPDMGGMY
;
A
#
# COMPACT_ATOMS: atom_id res chain seq x y z
N MET A 1 27.20 14.25 -17.90
CA MET A 1 27.13 12.94 -18.60
C MET A 1 26.52 13.15 -19.98
N ALA A 2 27.04 12.44 -20.99
CA ALA A 2 26.45 12.48 -22.34
C ALA A 2 25.11 11.73 -22.34
N LYS A 3 24.18 12.16 -23.21
CA LYS A 3 22.84 11.59 -23.33
C LYS A 3 22.72 10.77 -24.61
N GLN A 4 21.98 9.70 -24.53
CA GLN A 4 21.54 8.89 -25.66
C GLN A 4 20.06 9.13 -25.88
N ILE A 5 19.64 9.29 -27.13
CA ILE A 5 18.26 9.67 -27.46
C ILE A 5 17.71 8.73 -28.53
N LEU A 6 16.50 8.21 -28.32
CA LEU A 6 15.72 7.51 -29.34
C LEU A 6 14.47 8.34 -29.69
N PHE A 7 13.98 8.19 -30.93
CA PHE A 7 12.83 8.93 -31.44
C PHE A 7 11.80 8.00 -32.07
N GLY A 8 10.58 8.48 -32.17
CA GLY A 8 9.51 7.91 -32.96
C GLY A 8 9.19 6.46 -32.60
N GLU A 9 9.09 5.63 -33.63
CA GLU A 9 8.72 4.23 -33.50
C GLU A 9 9.75 3.41 -32.68
N GLU A 10 11.04 3.70 -32.85
CA GLU A 10 12.10 3.01 -32.12
C GLU A 10 12.00 3.25 -30.60
N ALA A 11 11.75 4.50 -30.21
CA ALA A 11 11.51 4.86 -28.82
C ALA A 11 10.29 4.11 -28.24
N ARG A 12 9.17 4.13 -28.96
CA ARG A 12 7.94 3.45 -28.53
C ARG A 12 8.11 1.93 -28.45
N ARG A 13 8.83 1.32 -29.38
CA ARG A 13 9.12 -0.12 -29.33
C ARG A 13 9.99 -0.49 -28.15
N ALA A 14 11.00 0.31 -27.81
CA ALA A 14 11.85 0.06 -26.64
C ALA A 14 11.03 0.15 -25.33
N LEU A 15 10.21 1.20 -25.18
CA LEU A 15 9.29 1.29 -24.04
C LEU A 15 8.35 0.08 -23.97
N GLY A 16 7.75 -0.32 -25.09
CA GLY A 16 6.83 -1.46 -25.18
C GLY A 16 7.48 -2.77 -24.71
N ARG A 17 8.72 -3.05 -25.13
CA ARG A 17 9.44 -4.24 -24.66
C ARG A 17 9.67 -4.23 -23.15
N GLY A 18 10.00 -3.07 -22.58
CA GLY A 18 10.14 -2.95 -21.12
C GLY A 18 8.82 -3.16 -20.36
N VAL A 19 7.74 -2.59 -20.89
CA VAL A 19 6.38 -2.83 -20.39
C VAL A 19 6.04 -4.31 -20.40
N ASP A 20 6.29 -5.00 -21.52
CA ASP A 20 5.98 -6.42 -21.69
C ASP A 20 6.81 -7.29 -20.74
N GLN A 21 8.11 -7.06 -20.60
CA GLN A 21 8.97 -7.83 -19.70
C GLN A 21 8.49 -7.74 -18.25
N LEU A 22 8.15 -6.56 -17.76
CA LEU A 22 7.63 -6.41 -16.40
C LEU A 22 6.23 -7.05 -16.27
N ALA A 23 5.31 -6.69 -17.17
CA ALA A 23 3.93 -7.15 -17.08
C ALA A 23 3.82 -8.68 -17.25
N ASP A 24 4.62 -9.28 -18.12
CA ASP A 24 4.64 -10.73 -18.34
C ASP A 24 5.16 -11.48 -17.10
N THR A 25 6.08 -10.88 -16.36
CA THR A 25 6.56 -11.43 -15.09
C THR A 25 5.51 -11.34 -13.99
N VAL A 26 4.76 -10.23 -13.92
CA VAL A 26 3.75 -10.02 -12.88
C VAL A 26 2.45 -10.79 -13.17
N LYS A 27 1.96 -10.81 -14.41
CA LYS A 27 0.63 -11.36 -14.76
C LYS A 27 0.44 -12.86 -14.49
N VAL A 28 1.54 -13.62 -14.35
CA VAL A 28 1.48 -15.05 -14.01
C VAL A 28 0.92 -15.32 -12.63
N THR A 29 0.87 -14.30 -11.76
CA THR A 29 0.36 -14.42 -10.40
C THR A 29 -1.16 -14.20 -10.30
N LEU A 30 -1.82 -13.74 -11.38
CA LEU A 30 -3.22 -13.32 -11.34
C LEU A 30 -4.19 -14.50 -11.24
N GLY A 31 -5.13 -14.39 -10.30
CA GLY A 31 -6.25 -15.34 -10.14
C GLY A 31 -5.91 -16.57 -9.29
N PRO A 32 -6.92 -17.44 -9.02
CA PRO A 32 -6.79 -18.55 -8.06
C PRO A 32 -5.82 -19.65 -8.49
N LYS A 33 -5.47 -19.74 -9.78
CA LYS A 33 -4.43 -20.62 -10.31
C LYS A 33 -3.17 -19.86 -10.73
N GLY A 34 -3.02 -18.62 -10.25
CA GLY A 34 -1.79 -17.85 -10.37
C GLY A 34 -0.61 -18.55 -9.69
N ARG A 35 0.59 -18.25 -10.14
CA ARG A 35 1.83 -18.87 -9.64
C ARG A 35 2.72 -17.82 -9.00
N ASN A 36 3.57 -18.27 -8.09
CA ASN A 36 4.54 -17.40 -7.43
C ASN A 36 5.72 -17.09 -8.36
N VAL A 37 6.33 -15.93 -8.13
CA VAL A 37 7.60 -15.51 -8.70
C VAL A 37 8.68 -15.59 -7.62
N VAL A 38 9.88 -15.99 -8.01
CA VAL A 38 11.05 -16.04 -7.12
C VAL A 38 11.93 -14.84 -7.41
N LEU A 39 12.17 -14.02 -6.39
CA LEU A 39 13.02 -12.84 -6.46
C LEU A 39 14.34 -13.12 -5.76
N ASP A 40 15.46 -12.87 -6.44
CA ASP A 40 16.78 -12.96 -5.85
C ASP A 40 17.00 -11.81 -4.85
N LYS A 41 17.65 -12.09 -3.75
CA LYS A 41 18.02 -11.08 -2.76
C LYS A 41 19.53 -11.10 -2.55
N LYS A 42 20.15 -9.95 -2.63
CA LYS A 42 21.61 -9.79 -2.42
C LYS A 42 22.09 -10.36 -1.08
N TYR A 43 21.21 -10.37 -0.09
CA TYR A 43 21.47 -10.91 1.24
C TYR A 43 20.25 -11.71 1.72
N GLY A 44 20.46 -12.91 2.25
CA GLY A 44 19.40 -13.78 2.75
C GLY A 44 18.88 -14.80 1.73
N THR A 45 17.70 -15.33 2.00
CA THR A 45 17.02 -16.30 1.13
C THR A 45 16.25 -15.60 0.02
N PRO A 46 16.14 -16.19 -1.19
CA PRO A 46 15.25 -15.70 -2.22
C PRO A 46 13.82 -15.50 -1.70
N LEU A 47 13.15 -14.43 -2.12
CA LEU A 47 11.77 -14.17 -1.77
C LEU A 47 10.85 -14.86 -2.80
N ILE A 48 9.91 -15.67 -2.30
CA ILE A 48 8.84 -16.26 -3.11
C ILE A 48 7.57 -15.45 -2.82
N THR A 49 6.96 -14.89 -3.86
CA THR A 49 5.77 -14.06 -3.70
C THR A 49 4.88 -14.08 -4.93
N ASN A 50 3.59 -13.81 -4.74
CA ASN A 50 2.61 -13.52 -5.78
C ASN A 50 2.13 -12.06 -5.75
N ASP A 51 2.64 -11.25 -4.83
CA ASP A 51 2.30 -9.83 -4.75
C ASP A 51 2.90 -9.05 -5.94
N GLY A 52 2.01 -8.48 -6.75
CA GLY A 52 2.39 -7.78 -7.97
C GLY A 52 3.25 -6.54 -7.74
N VAL A 53 3.05 -5.78 -6.68
CA VAL A 53 3.85 -4.58 -6.41
C VAL A 53 5.25 -4.95 -5.95
N THR A 54 5.41 -5.97 -5.12
CA THR A 54 6.72 -6.47 -4.69
C THR A 54 7.53 -6.97 -5.87
N ILE A 55 6.91 -7.73 -6.78
CA ILE A 55 7.56 -8.19 -8.01
C ILE A 55 7.96 -7.01 -8.89
N ALA A 56 7.04 -6.08 -9.13
CA ALA A 56 7.28 -4.93 -10.00
C ALA A 56 8.40 -4.03 -9.46
N LYS A 57 8.51 -3.85 -8.15
CA LYS A 57 9.56 -3.05 -7.50
C LYS A 57 10.95 -3.64 -7.67
N ASP A 58 11.06 -4.95 -7.73
CA ASP A 58 12.35 -5.67 -7.81
C ASP A 58 12.89 -5.76 -9.24
N ILE A 59 12.05 -5.53 -10.26
CA ILE A 59 12.45 -5.61 -11.66
C ILE A 59 13.23 -4.36 -12.09
N GLU A 60 14.45 -4.61 -12.57
CA GLU A 60 15.32 -3.63 -13.22
C GLU A 60 15.96 -4.26 -14.46
N LEU A 61 15.84 -3.59 -15.62
CA LEU A 61 16.31 -4.12 -16.89
C LEU A 61 17.67 -3.52 -17.27
N ASP A 62 18.52 -4.32 -17.92
CA ASP A 62 19.85 -3.91 -18.35
C ASP A 62 19.84 -2.81 -19.42
N ASP A 63 18.90 -2.88 -20.37
CA ASP A 63 18.73 -1.85 -21.38
C ASP A 63 18.03 -0.63 -20.77
N PRO A 64 18.67 0.54 -20.74
CA PRO A 64 18.12 1.72 -20.08
C PRO A 64 16.84 2.25 -20.75
N PHE A 65 16.64 2.00 -22.05
CA PHE A 65 15.43 2.42 -22.74
C PHE A 65 14.25 1.49 -22.43
N GLU A 66 14.49 0.18 -22.40
CA GLU A 66 13.47 -0.80 -21.98
C GLU A 66 13.14 -0.61 -20.49
N ASN A 67 14.17 -0.36 -19.68
CA ASN A 67 13.97 -0.12 -18.25
C ASN A 67 13.04 1.08 -17.98
N MET A 68 13.06 2.14 -18.79
CA MET A 68 12.10 3.23 -18.65
C MET A 68 10.65 2.74 -18.82
N GLY A 69 10.40 1.84 -19.78
CA GLY A 69 9.09 1.23 -19.96
C GLY A 69 8.65 0.41 -18.74
N ALA A 70 9.56 -0.41 -18.21
CA ALA A 70 9.34 -1.16 -16.98
C ALA A 70 9.05 -0.23 -15.79
N GLN A 71 9.83 0.83 -15.60
CA GLN A 71 9.64 1.78 -14.49
C GLN A 71 8.28 2.50 -14.55
N LEU A 72 7.77 2.81 -15.75
CA LEU A 72 6.45 3.42 -15.91
C LEU A 72 5.32 2.46 -15.46
N VAL A 73 5.42 1.18 -15.79
CA VAL A 73 4.43 0.18 -15.32
C VAL A 73 4.61 -0.14 -13.83
N LYS A 74 5.84 -0.12 -13.32
CA LYS A 74 6.11 -0.19 -11.88
C LYS A 74 5.40 0.94 -11.12
N GLU A 75 5.34 2.15 -11.69
CA GLU A 75 4.59 3.26 -11.10
C GLU A 75 3.09 2.94 -11.02
N VAL A 76 2.50 2.28 -12.05
CA VAL A 76 1.10 1.84 -12.02
C VAL A 76 0.82 0.93 -10.82
N ALA A 77 1.65 -0.11 -10.64
CA ALA A 77 1.51 -1.04 -9.52
C ALA A 77 1.66 -0.32 -8.17
N THR A 78 2.68 0.54 -8.03
CA THR A 78 2.94 1.30 -6.79
C THR A 78 1.79 2.24 -6.45
N LYS A 79 1.29 3.03 -7.42
CA LYS A 79 0.17 3.95 -7.18
C LYS A 79 -1.13 3.23 -6.84
N THR A 80 -1.35 2.05 -7.42
CA THR A 80 -2.52 1.24 -7.10
C THR A 80 -2.42 0.68 -5.69
N ASN A 81 -1.24 0.22 -5.29
CA ASN A 81 -0.98 -0.20 -3.92
C ASN A 81 -1.18 0.96 -2.91
N ASP A 82 -0.62 2.13 -3.18
CA ASP A 82 -0.76 3.31 -2.30
C ASP A 82 -2.22 3.73 -2.09
N LEU A 83 -3.07 3.57 -3.12
CA LEU A 83 -4.47 4.04 -3.08
C LEU A 83 -5.45 3.00 -2.55
N ALA A 84 -5.25 1.73 -2.89
CA ALA A 84 -6.21 0.65 -2.63
C ALA A 84 -5.62 -0.54 -1.87
N GLY A 85 -4.29 -0.64 -1.80
CA GLY A 85 -3.57 -1.70 -1.09
C GLY A 85 -3.67 -3.09 -1.72
N ASP A 86 -4.34 -3.21 -2.87
CA ASP A 86 -4.55 -4.45 -3.63
C ASP A 86 -4.76 -4.13 -5.13
N GLY A 87 -4.87 -5.15 -5.99
CA GLY A 87 -5.15 -5.01 -7.43
C GLY A 87 -3.96 -4.58 -8.28
N THR A 88 -2.75 -4.66 -7.76
CA THR A 88 -1.51 -4.24 -8.42
C THR A 88 -1.22 -5.05 -9.69
N THR A 89 -1.46 -6.35 -9.65
CA THR A 89 -1.34 -7.26 -10.81
C THR A 89 -2.39 -6.91 -11.88
N THR A 90 -3.64 -6.69 -11.49
CA THR A 90 -4.72 -6.30 -12.41
C THR A 90 -4.42 -4.96 -13.09
N ALA A 91 -3.91 -3.99 -12.35
CA ALA A 91 -3.50 -2.69 -12.89
C ALA A 91 -2.38 -2.82 -13.92
N THR A 92 -1.40 -3.68 -13.66
CA THR A 92 -0.29 -4.00 -14.57
C THR A 92 -0.80 -4.63 -15.87
N VAL A 93 -1.71 -5.60 -15.78
CA VAL A 93 -2.33 -6.27 -16.94
C VAL A 93 -3.14 -5.27 -17.79
N LEU A 94 -3.91 -4.41 -17.15
CA LEU A 94 -4.68 -3.36 -17.84
C LEU A 94 -3.75 -2.35 -18.53
N ALA A 95 -2.67 -1.92 -17.88
CA ALA A 95 -1.69 -1.01 -18.46
C ALA A 95 -1.04 -1.63 -19.71
N GLN A 96 -0.57 -2.87 -19.63
CA GLN A 96 -0.02 -3.61 -20.77
C GLN A 96 -1.04 -3.67 -21.92
N ALA A 97 -2.29 -4.01 -21.63
CA ALA A 97 -3.32 -4.16 -22.65
C ALA A 97 -3.63 -2.84 -23.36
N ILE A 98 -3.74 -1.72 -22.62
CA ILE A 98 -3.98 -0.39 -23.19
C ILE A 98 -2.78 0.06 -24.04
N ILE A 99 -1.55 -0.13 -23.54
CA ILE A 99 -0.32 0.25 -24.25
C ILE A 99 -0.18 -0.58 -25.53
N THR A 100 -0.34 -1.89 -25.46
CA THR A 100 -0.19 -2.78 -26.62
C THR A 100 -1.20 -2.48 -27.72
N GLU A 101 -2.49 -2.31 -27.38
CA GLU A 101 -3.51 -1.94 -28.36
C GLU A 101 -3.31 -0.51 -28.85
N GLY A 102 -2.92 0.41 -28.00
CA GLY A 102 -2.63 1.81 -28.37
C GLY A 102 -1.47 1.92 -29.34
N MET A 103 -0.35 1.23 -29.09
CA MET A 103 0.82 1.24 -29.97
C MET A 103 0.51 0.71 -31.38
N LYS A 104 -0.33 -0.32 -31.50
CA LYS A 104 -0.78 -0.81 -32.82
C LYS A 104 -1.49 0.28 -33.62
N ASN A 105 -2.35 1.04 -32.97
CA ASN A 105 -3.12 2.11 -33.62
C ASN A 105 -2.24 3.34 -33.93
N VAL A 106 -1.29 3.71 -33.06
CA VAL A 106 -0.31 4.77 -33.34
C VAL A 106 0.57 4.39 -34.53
N ALA A 107 1.05 3.14 -34.59
CA ALA A 107 1.81 2.63 -35.74
C ALA A 107 0.98 2.64 -37.04
N ALA A 108 -0.34 2.47 -36.95
CA ALA A 108 -1.26 2.60 -38.08
C ALA A 108 -1.59 4.05 -38.46
N GLY A 109 -1.03 5.06 -37.76
CA GLY A 109 -1.16 6.46 -38.11
C GLY A 109 -2.19 7.24 -37.28
N ALA A 110 -2.79 6.65 -36.25
CA ALA A 110 -3.70 7.36 -35.35
C ALA A 110 -2.97 8.43 -34.54
N ASN A 111 -3.62 9.58 -34.32
CA ASN A 111 -3.07 10.67 -33.53
C ASN A 111 -3.15 10.36 -32.03
N PRO A 112 -2.00 10.18 -31.34
CA PRO A 112 -2.01 9.76 -29.95
C PRO A 112 -2.62 10.80 -29.00
N MET A 113 -2.57 12.10 -29.34
CA MET A 113 -3.16 13.15 -28.52
C MET A 113 -4.70 13.15 -28.57
N ILE A 114 -5.28 12.73 -29.71
CA ILE A 114 -6.74 12.56 -29.84
C ILE A 114 -7.16 11.24 -29.21
N MET A 115 -6.42 10.17 -29.46
CA MET A 115 -6.64 8.87 -28.79
C MET A 115 -6.65 8.98 -27.27
N ARG A 116 -5.74 9.77 -26.68
CA ARG A 116 -5.69 10.03 -25.23
C ARG A 116 -7.02 10.56 -24.70
N LYS A 117 -7.70 11.45 -25.45
CA LYS A 117 -9.03 11.96 -25.05
C LYS A 117 -10.07 10.83 -25.05
N GLY A 118 -10.03 9.99 -26.08
CA GLY A 118 -10.90 8.82 -26.17
C GLY A 118 -10.66 7.81 -25.03
N ILE A 119 -9.38 7.52 -24.70
CA ILE A 119 -9.02 6.67 -23.57
C ILE A 119 -9.59 7.26 -22.27
N ALA A 120 -9.41 8.55 -22.00
CA ALA A 120 -9.93 9.19 -20.79
C ALA A 120 -11.45 9.09 -20.70
N LYS A 121 -12.17 9.28 -21.83
CA LYS A 121 -13.64 9.16 -21.90
C LYS A 121 -14.10 7.71 -21.66
N GLY A 122 -13.43 6.74 -22.29
CA GLY A 122 -13.74 5.33 -22.10
C GLY A 122 -13.52 4.86 -20.67
N VAL A 123 -12.43 5.31 -20.03
CA VAL A 123 -12.13 5.01 -18.63
C VAL A 123 -13.16 5.62 -17.69
N ALA A 124 -13.52 6.89 -17.88
CA ALA A 124 -14.57 7.53 -17.06
C ALA A 124 -15.87 6.75 -17.13
N THR A 125 -16.31 6.36 -18.33
CA THR A 125 -17.52 5.55 -18.53
C THR A 125 -17.41 4.17 -17.87
N ALA A 126 -16.26 3.49 -17.99
CA ALA A 126 -16.04 2.20 -17.36
C ALA A 126 -16.08 2.30 -15.82
N VAL A 127 -15.50 3.34 -15.24
CA VAL A 127 -15.50 3.60 -13.79
C VAL A 127 -16.93 3.86 -13.30
N GLU A 128 -17.74 4.63 -14.04
CA GLU A 128 -19.14 4.86 -13.70
C GLU A 128 -19.95 3.56 -13.75
N ALA A 129 -19.72 2.72 -14.77
CA ALA A 129 -20.38 1.42 -14.88
C ALA A 129 -19.99 0.47 -13.75
N ILE A 130 -18.72 0.42 -13.37
CA ILE A 130 -18.23 -0.38 -12.25
C ILE A 130 -18.88 0.09 -10.94
N LYS A 131 -18.89 1.41 -10.67
CA LYS A 131 -19.54 1.98 -9.49
C LYS A 131 -21.05 1.75 -9.49
N GLY A 132 -21.69 1.80 -10.65
CA GLY A 132 -23.13 1.54 -10.78
C GLY A 132 -23.55 0.10 -10.46
N ASN A 133 -22.62 -0.85 -10.58
CA ASN A 133 -22.81 -2.26 -10.23
C ASN A 133 -22.29 -2.61 -8.82
N SER A 134 -21.85 -1.61 -8.04
CA SER A 134 -21.33 -1.83 -6.69
C SER A 134 -22.44 -2.11 -5.70
N GLU A 135 -22.24 -3.09 -4.84
CA GLU A 135 -23.08 -3.39 -3.68
C GLU A 135 -22.35 -3.05 -2.39
N ASN A 136 -23.08 -2.45 -1.44
CA ASN A 136 -22.51 -2.19 -0.12
C ASN A 136 -22.34 -3.50 0.67
N ILE A 137 -21.32 -3.58 1.50
CA ILE A 137 -21.10 -4.69 2.42
C ILE A 137 -22.26 -4.77 3.42
N LYS A 138 -22.85 -5.97 3.58
CA LYS A 138 -24.03 -6.23 4.42
C LYS A 138 -23.68 -6.85 5.78
N GLY A 139 -22.41 -7.10 6.07
CA GLY A 139 -22.00 -7.67 7.36
C GLY A 139 -20.67 -8.41 7.33
N THR A 140 -20.34 -9.05 8.43
CA THR A 140 -19.09 -9.77 8.66
C THR A 140 -18.84 -10.88 7.63
N SER A 141 -19.92 -11.52 7.13
CA SER A 141 -19.82 -12.55 6.08
C SER A 141 -19.24 -12.03 4.76
N ASP A 142 -19.63 -10.82 4.33
CA ASP A 142 -19.11 -10.25 3.09
C ASP A 142 -17.64 -9.81 3.28
N ILE A 143 -17.29 -9.33 4.47
CA ILE A 143 -15.92 -9.03 4.87
C ILE A 143 -15.05 -10.29 4.77
N ALA A 144 -15.51 -11.40 5.33
CA ALA A 144 -14.81 -12.68 5.28
C ALA A 144 -14.61 -13.16 3.83
N ARG A 145 -15.61 -12.99 2.95
CA ARG A 145 -15.50 -13.36 1.52
C ARG A 145 -14.44 -12.54 0.80
N VAL A 146 -14.46 -11.21 0.96
CA VAL A 146 -13.44 -10.32 0.35
C VAL A 146 -12.05 -10.72 0.80
N ALA A 147 -11.84 -10.92 2.11
CA ALA A 147 -10.56 -11.29 2.66
C ALA A 147 -10.11 -12.69 2.21
N ALA A 148 -11.04 -13.65 2.11
CA ALA A 148 -10.76 -15.00 1.64
C ALA A 148 -10.35 -15.04 0.15
N ILE A 149 -10.99 -14.22 -0.70
CA ILE A 149 -10.64 -14.12 -2.12
C ILE A 149 -9.26 -13.49 -2.29
N SER A 150 -8.98 -12.39 -1.59
CA SER A 150 -7.69 -11.70 -1.70
C SER A 150 -6.54 -12.55 -1.14
N SER A 151 -6.74 -13.21 0.02
CA SER A 151 -5.71 -14.07 0.62
C SER A 151 -5.60 -15.45 -0.04
N GLY A 152 -6.63 -15.91 -0.77
CA GLY A 152 -6.73 -17.29 -1.26
C GLY A 152 -6.93 -18.34 -0.15
N ASP A 153 -7.34 -17.92 1.06
CA ASP A 153 -7.48 -18.78 2.24
C ASP A 153 -8.70 -18.36 3.08
N VAL A 154 -9.66 -19.28 3.21
CA VAL A 154 -10.91 -19.03 3.95
C VAL A 154 -10.64 -18.78 5.44
N ALA A 155 -9.68 -19.49 6.05
CA ALA A 155 -9.37 -19.31 7.46
C ALA A 155 -8.76 -17.93 7.75
N ILE A 156 -7.96 -17.39 6.82
CA ILE A 156 -7.47 -16.00 6.90
C ILE A 156 -8.62 -15.02 6.75
N GLY A 157 -9.57 -15.30 5.83
CA GLY A 157 -10.77 -14.49 5.64
C GLY A 157 -11.59 -14.36 6.92
N ASP A 158 -11.89 -15.48 7.55
CA ASP A 158 -12.63 -15.52 8.82
C ASP A 158 -11.89 -14.78 9.95
N LEU A 159 -10.58 -14.95 10.04
CA LEU A 159 -9.75 -14.29 11.04
C LEU A 159 -9.75 -12.75 10.90
N ILE A 160 -9.66 -12.25 9.66
CA ILE A 160 -9.73 -10.81 9.38
C ILE A 160 -11.12 -10.26 9.73
N ALA A 161 -12.18 -10.97 9.35
CA ALA A 161 -13.54 -10.57 9.65
C ALA A 161 -13.81 -10.50 11.15
N GLU A 162 -13.36 -11.52 11.91
CA GLU A 162 -13.44 -11.53 13.38
C GLU A 162 -12.64 -10.37 14.00
N ALA A 163 -11.44 -10.09 13.49
CA ALA A 163 -10.63 -8.98 13.97
C ALA A 163 -11.32 -7.63 13.72
N MET A 164 -11.92 -7.43 12.53
CA MET A 164 -12.66 -6.21 12.21
C MET A 164 -13.92 -6.02 13.06
N GLU A 165 -14.63 -7.09 13.36
CA GLU A 165 -15.80 -7.04 14.23
C GLU A 165 -15.44 -6.61 15.67
N LYS A 166 -14.30 -7.11 16.17
CA LYS A 166 -13.85 -6.84 17.55
C LYS A 166 -13.36 -5.42 17.77
N VAL A 167 -12.72 -4.79 16.77
CA VAL A 167 -12.13 -3.46 16.92
C VAL A 167 -13.04 -2.32 16.45
N SER A 168 -14.28 -2.59 16.06
CA SER A 168 -15.20 -1.62 15.45
C SER A 168 -14.77 -1.06 14.08
N ALA A 169 -15.65 -0.28 13.43
CA ALA A 169 -15.41 0.25 12.08
C ALA A 169 -14.15 1.14 11.96
N ASP A 170 -13.81 1.87 13.03
CA ASP A 170 -12.64 2.77 13.09
C ASP A 170 -11.42 2.11 13.74
N GLY A 171 -11.51 0.82 14.06
CA GLY A 171 -10.46 0.08 14.76
C GLY A 171 -9.26 -0.23 13.88
N VAL A 172 -8.09 -0.30 14.50
CA VAL A 172 -6.83 -0.56 13.82
C VAL A 172 -6.53 -2.06 13.84
N ILE A 173 -6.16 -2.58 12.67
CA ILE A 173 -5.65 -3.94 12.54
C ILE A 173 -4.23 -3.88 12.00
N THR A 174 -3.31 -4.54 12.68
CA THR A 174 -1.91 -4.68 12.25
C THR A 174 -1.57 -6.14 12.02
N VAL A 175 -0.57 -6.38 11.17
CA VAL A 175 -0.08 -7.73 10.87
C VAL A 175 1.35 -7.84 11.38
N GLU A 176 1.62 -8.87 12.16
CA GLU A 176 2.93 -9.14 12.75
C GLU A 176 3.32 -10.62 12.58
N GLU A 177 4.60 -10.90 12.74
CA GLU A 177 5.11 -12.26 12.73
C GLU A 177 4.82 -12.96 14.06
N SER A 178 4.29 -14.18 13.99
CA SER A 178 4.13 -15.05 15.15
C SER A 178 5.46 -15.70 15.53
N LYS A 179 5.65 -15.94 16.81
CA LYS A 179 6.76 -16.77 17.31
C LYS A 179 6.47 -18.27 17.19
N THR A 180 5.25 -18.64 16.81
CA THR A 180 4.76 -20.01 16.65
C THR A 180 4.36 -20.25 15.21
N ALA A 181 4.13 -21.50 14.84
CA ALA A 181 3.63 -21.84 13.50
C ALA A 181 2.14 -21.49 13.29
N GLU A 182 1.43 -21.10 14.34
CA GLU A 182 0.00 -20.81 14.29
C GLU A 182 -0.24 -19.35 13.90
N THR A 183 -1.30 -19.12 13.10
CA THR A 183 -1.82 -17.80 12.77
C THR A 183 -3.05 -17.53 13.61
N TYR A 184 -3.08 -16.41 14.33
CA TYR A 184 -4.18 -16.03 15.24
C TYR A 184 -4.30 -14.51 15.35
N SER A 185 -5.43 -14.05 15.89
CA SER A 185 -5.64 -12.63 16.22
C SER A 185 -5.68 -12.41 17.72
N GLU A 186 -5.12 -11.31 18.19
CA GLU A 186 -5.24 -10.83 19.56
C GLU A 186 -5.61 -9.36 19.57
N ILE A 187 -6.32 -8.91 20.60
CA ILE A 187 -6.59 -7.49 20.82
C ILE A 187 -5.67 -7.00 21.93
N VAL A 188 -4.99 -5.90 21.65
CA VAL A 188 -4.08 -5.26 22.58
C VAL A 188 -4.43 -3.80 22.77
N GLU A 189 -3.99 -3.21 23.88
CA GLU A 189 -4.09 -1.78 24.09
C GLU A 189 -3.29 -1.03 23.02
N GLY A 190 -3.90 -0.03 22.40
CA GLY A 190 -3.23 0.68 21.33
C GLY A 190 -4.05 1.83 20.77
N MET A 191 -3.41 2.64 19.95
CA MET A 191 -4.03 3.83 19.35
C MET A 191 -3.41 4.13 17.99
N GLN A 192 -4.24 4.62 17.06
CA GLN A 192 -3.78 5.26 15.83
C GLN A 192 -4.12 6.74 15.81
N PHE A 193 -3.22 7.54 15.22
CA PHE A 193 -3.48 8.94 14.90
C PHE A 193 -2.88 9.35 13.55
N ASP A 194 -3.52 10.34 12.90
CA ASP A 194 -3.26 10.76 11.53
C ASP A 194 -2.09 11.74 11.44
N ARG A 195 -0.91 11.30 11.87
CA ARG A 195 0.36 12.01 11.72
C ARG A 195 1.45 11.01 11.43
N GLY A 196 2.06 11.11 10.26
CA GLY A 196 3.18 10.29 9.85
C GLY A 196 4.53 10.90 10.22
N TYR A 197 5.60 10.28 9.75
CA TYR A 197 6.96 10.74 9.99
C TYR A 197 7.22 12.14 9.39
N ILE A 198 8.04 12.93 10.06
CA ILE A 198 8.39 14.29 9.61
C ILE A 198 9.17 14.25 8.28
N THR A 199 9.97 13.24 8.06
CA THR A 199 10.77 13.06 6.84
C THR A 199 10.92 11.58 6.48
N PRO A 200 10.91 11.24 5.16
CA PRO A 200 11.12 9.87 4.69
C PRO A 200 12.47 9.23 5.11
N TYR A 201 13.47 10.05 5.43
CA TYR A 201 14.77 9.55 5.93
C TYR A 201 14.69 8.88 7.32
N MET A 202 13.53 8.96 7.99
CA MET A 202 13.29 8.29 9.27
C MET A 202 12.74 6.87 9.14
N VAL A 203 12.42 6.38 7.93
CA VAL A 203 11.92 5.02 7.72
C VAL A 203 12.98 3.98 8.10
N THR A 204 12.53 2.83 8.58
CA THR A 204 13.39 1.65 8.85
C THR A 204 13.25 0.60 7.77
N ASP A 205 12.11 0.58 7.08
CA ASP A 205 11.82 -0.23 5.90
C ASP A 205 11.62 0.70 4.70
N THR A 206 12.59 0.72 3.81
CA THR A 206 12.57 1.57 2.61
C THR A 206 11.65 1.06 1.53
N ASP A 207 11.36 -0.24 1.50
CA ASP A 207 10.51 -0.87 0.49
C ASP A 207 9.03 -0.54 0.74
N LYS A 208 8.63 -0.57 2.03
CA LYS A 208 7.29 -0.19 2.47
C LYS A 208 7.15 1.29 2.81
N MET A 209 8.25 2.05 2.83
CA MET A 209 8.29 3.44 3.31
C MET A 209 7.70 3.58 4.72
N GLU A 210 8.00 2.65 5.60
CA GLU A 210 7.54 2.59 6.98
C GLU A 210 8.69 2.61 7.98
N ALA A 211 8.41 3.11 9.18
CA ALA A 211 9.30 2.97 10.31
C ALA A 211 8.64 2.06 11.34
N VAL A 212 9.32 0.95 11.69
CA VAL A 212 8.89 -0.01 12.70
C VAL A 212 9.87 0.03 13.87
N LEU A 213 9.37 0.40 15.03
CA LEU A 213 10.12 0.48 16.27
C LEU A 213 9.59 -0.56 17.25
N ASP A 214 10.33 -1.65 17.45
CA ASP A 214 10.02 -2.64 18.49
C ASP A 214 10.65 -2.19 19.81
N ASP A 215 9.98 -2.46 20.93
CA ASP A 215 10.39 -2.04 22.27
C ASP A 215 10.65 -0.52 22.36
N ALA A 216 9.74 0.26 21.78
CA ALA A 216 9.91 1.69 21.64
C ALA A 216 9.75 2.43 22.99
N VAL A 217 10.59 3.44 23.18
CA VAL A 217 10.37 4.51 24.17
C VAL A 217 9.82 5.73 23.45
N ILE A 218 8.89 6.46 24.09
CA ILE A 218 8.09 7.50 23.45
C ILE A 218 8.24 8.80 24.23
N LEU A 219 8.89 9.79 23.62
CA LEU A 219 8.93 11.16 24.13
C LEU A 219 7.69 11.90 23.64
N ILE A 220 6.91 12.43 24.58
CA ILE A 220 5.67 13.14 24.31
C ILE A 220 5.80 14.58 24.79
N THR A 221 5.69 15.57 23.88
CA THR A 221 5.77 16.98 24.23
C THR A 221 4.83 17.83 23.38
N ASP A 222 4.32 18.89 23.95
CA ASP A 222 3.56 19.93 23.24
C ASP A 222 4.45 21.02 22.65
N LYS A 223 5.78 20.92 22.85
CA LYS A 223 6.75 21.91 22.40
C LYS A 223 7.26 21.62 20.99
N LYS A 224 7.71 22.68 20.33
CA LYS A 224 8.51 22.61 19.13
C LYS A 224 9.98 22.36 19.50
N ILE A 225 10.63 21.43 18.81
CA ILE A 225 12.01 21.06 19.05
C ILE A 225 12.86 21.57 17.87
N SER A 226 13.65 22.60 18.09
CA SER A 226 14.58 23.17 17.10
C SER A 226 16.05 23.07 17.53
N ASN A 227 16.31 23.02 18.85
CA ASN A 227 17.65 22.93 19.41
C ASN A 227 17.88 21.53 20.02
N ILE A 228 18.93 20.85 19.57
CA ILE A 228 19.31 19.51 20.03
C ILE A 228 19.81 19.48 21.47
N GLN A 229 20.38 20.59 21.96
CA GLN A 229 20.97 20.68 23.29
C GLN A 229 19.99 20.29 24.41
N ASN A 230 18.73 20.61 24.25
CA ASN A 230 17.69 20.28 25.21
C ASN A 230 17.37 18.77 25.27
N LEU A 231 17.74 18.02 24.23
CA LEU A 231 17.51 16.57 24.17
C LEU A 231 18.76 15.74 24.50
N LEU A 232 19.96 16.35 24.48
CA LEU A 232 21.22 15.60 24.63
C LEU A 232 21.25 14.71 25.87
N PRO A 233 20.86 15.18 27.08
CA PRO A 233 20.92 14.35 28.28
C PRO A 233 20.04 13.09 28.18
N LEU A 234 18.86 13.23 27.53
CA LEU A 234 17.96 12.12 27.30
C LEU A 234 18.50 11.17 26.22
N LEU A 235 18.99 11.71 25.10
CA LEU A 235 19.55 10.90 24.01
C LEU A 235 20.75 10.07 24.43
N GLU A 236 21.62 10.61 25.29
CA GLU A 236 22.75 9.85 25.86
C GLU A 236 22.28 8.65 26.69
N GLN A 237 21.19 8.78 27.43
CA GLN A 237 20.59 7.68 28.18
C GLN A 237 19.99 6.62 27.24
N ILE A 238 19.29 7.05 26.20
CA ILE A 238 18.65 6.16 25.19
C ILE A 238 19.73 5.38 24.44
N VAL A 239 20.80 6.04 23.99
CA VAL A 239 21.91 5.37 23.29
C VAL A 239 22.55 4.29 24.18
N LYS A 240 22.74 4.55 25.47
CA LYS A 240 23.30 3.56 26.43
C LYS A 240 22.39 2.35 26.62
N THR A 241 21.07 2.52 26.50
CA THR A 241 20.11 1.42 26.66
C THR A 241 19.83 0.66 25.36
N GLY A 242 20.24 1.20 24.19
CA GLY A 242 19.96 0.60 22.88
C GLY A 242 18.50 0.64 22.46
N LYS A 243 17.65 1.40 23.15
CA LYS A 243 16.21 1.48 22.86
C LYS A 243 15.93 2.35 21.64
N LYS A 244 14.86 2.02 20.93
CA LYS A 244 14.36 2.80 19.78
C LYS A 244 13.47 3.93 20.28
N LEU A 245 13.59 5.13 19.71
CA LEU A 245 12.90 6.34 20.18
C LEU A 245 11.84 6.80 19.18
N LEU A 246 10.59 6.95 19.65
CA LEU A 246 9.58 7.76 18.99
C LEU A 246 9.55 9.14 19.66
N ILE A 247 9.57 10.22 18.88
CA ILE A 247 9.37 11.60 19.34
C ILE A 247 8.04 12.09 18.83
N ILE A 248 7.12 12.45 19.73
CA ILE A 248 5.86 13.11 19.41
C ILE A 248 5.97 14.55 19.92
N ALA A 249 6.06 15.50 19.01
CA ALA A 249 6.27 16.91 19.33
C ALA A 249 5.36 17.80 18.48
N GLU A 250 5.16 19.06 18.86
CA GLU A 250 4.46 20.01 18.01
C GLU A 250 5.10 20.10 16.63
N ASP A 251 6.42 20.23 16.59
CA ASP A 251 7.24 20.14 15.38
C ASP A 251 8.69 19.78 15.75
N LEU A 252 9.44 19.24 14.79
CA LEU A 252 10.87 18.99 14.92
C LEU A 252 11.56 19.53 13.67
N GLU A 253 12.45 20.49 13.83
CA GLU A 253 13.08 21.17 12.70
C GLU A 253 14.52 21.62 13.00
N GLY A 254 15.15 22.24 12.01
CA GLY A 254 16.45 22.91 12.14
C GLY A 254 17.59 21.96 12.53
N GLU A 255 18.41 22.41 13.49
CA GLU A 255 19.58 21.67 13.97
C GLU A 255 19.20 20.35 14.63
N ALA A 256 18.08 20.31 15.38
CA ALA A 256 17.63 19.12 16.07
C ALA A 256 17.30 17.99 15.06
N LEU A 257 16.53 18.31 14.01
CA LEU A 257 16.19 17.34 12.95
C LEU A 257 17.44 16.83 12.25
N SER A 258 18.31 17.73 11.83
CA SER A 258 19.54 17.37 11.10
C SER A 258 20.46 16.47 11.92
N THR A 259 20.62 16.76 13.20
CA THR A 259 21.47 15.99 14.11
C THR A 259 20.90 14.60 14.37
N LEU A 260 19.59 14.47 14.59
CA LEU A 260 18.92 13.19 14.78
C LEU A 260 19.04 12.31 13.53
N LEU A 261 18.80 12.88 12.34
CA LEU A 261 18.95 12.17 11.07
C LEU A 261 20.38 11.68 10.84
N LEU A 262 21.38 12.54 11.09
CA LEU A 262 22.79 12.16 10.92
C LEU A 262 23.18 10.99 11.82
N ASN A 263 22.75 11.00 13.08
CA ASN A 263 23.03 9.92 14.02
C ASN A 263 22.28 8.62 13.66
N LYS A 264 21.04 8.72 13.19
CA LYS A 264 20.30 7.57 12.66
C LYS A 264 21.02 6.96 11.44
N LEU A 265 21.43 7.79 10.47
CA LEU A 265 22.15 7.34 9.27
C LEU A 265 23.50 6.69 9.60
N ARG A 266 24.16 7.14 10.67
CA ARG A 266 25.39 6.54 11.19
C ARG A 266 25.14 5.25 11.99
N GLY A 267 23.87 4.88 12.22
CA GLY A 267 23.54 3.70 13.00
C GLY A 267 23.77 3.84 14.50
N THR A 268 23.96 5.06 15.02
CA THR A 268 24.21 5.30 16.45
C THR A 268 22.99 4.93 17.28
N PHE A 269 21.78 5.29 16.82
CA PHE A 269 20.51 4.88 17.40
C PHE A 269 19.38 5.01 16.38
N THR A 270 18.26 4.33 16.63
CA THR A 270 17.06 4.41 15.79
C THR A 270 16.07 5.38 16.41
N CYS A 271 15.71 6.41 15.66
CA CYS A 271 14.64 7.35 16.07
C CYS A 271 13.71 7.69 14.91
N VAL A 272 12.47 7.96 15.28
CA VAL A 272 11.44 8.50 14.39
C VAL A 272 10.77 9.67 15.09
N ALA A 273 10.46 10.72 14.36
CA ALA A 273 9.74 11.86 14.88
C ALA A 273 8.46 12.09 14.07
N VAL A 274 7.40 12.36 14.78
CA VAL A 274 6.07 12.66 14.25
C VAL A 274 5.52 13.93 14.87
N LYS A 275 4.64 14.63 14.13
CA LYS A 275 3.94 15.77 14.69
C LYS A 275 2.84 15.33 15.63
N ALA A 276 2.65 16.06 16.71
CA ALA A 276 1.57 15.82 17.65
C ALA A 276 0.19 15.95 16.96
N PRO A 277 -0.75 15.04 17.23
CA PRO A 277 -2.08 15.07 16.63
C PRO A 277 -2.91 16.24 17.20
N GLY A 278 -3.80 16.79 16.37
CA GLY A 278 -4.68 17.89 16.76
C GLY A 278 -4.00 19.27 16.81
N PHE A 279 -4.75 20.26 17.28
CA PHE A 279 -4.32 21.66 17.42
C PHE A 279 -4.86 22.25 18.73
N GLY A 280 -4.15 23.22 19.31
CA GLY A 280 -4.57 23.92 20.52
C GLY A 280 -4.84 22.97 21.69
N ASP A 281 -5.94 23.19 22.43
CA ASP A 281 -6.28 22.38 23.60
C ASP A 281 -6.58 20.92 23.25
N ARG A 282 -7.09 20.64 22.05
CA ARG A 282 -7.28 19.25 21.57
C ARG A 282 -5.97 18.50 21.45
N ARG A 283 -4.90 19.15 20.99
CA ARG A 283 -3.56 18.56 20.95
C ARG A 283 -3.12 18.12 22.32
N LYS A 284 -3.28 18.99 23.32
CA LYS A 284 -2.91 18.70 24.71
C LYS A 284 -3.65 17.48 25.25
N GLU A 285 -4.96 17.41 24.98
CA GLU A 285 -5.78 16.29 25.42
C GLU A 285 -5.42 14.98 24.72
N MET A 286 -5.11 15.02 23.41
CA MET A 286 -4.64 13.83 22.68
C MET A 286 -3.25 13.38 23.16
N LEU A 287 -2.35 14.29 23.47
CA LEU A 287 -1.05 13.96 24.06
C LEU A 287 -1.19 13.31 25.44
N LYS A 288 -2.16 13.76 26.26
CA LYS A 288 -2.48 13.11 27.53
C LYS A 288 -3.05 11.70 27.32
N ASP A 289 -3.90 11.50 26.30
CA ASP A 289 -4.43 10.17 25.96
C ASP A 289 -3.30 9.21 25.58
N ILE A 290 -2.34 9.67 24.75
CA ILE A 290 -1.15 8.89 24.37
C ILE A 290 -0.27 8.62 25.60
N ALA A 291 -0.09 9.59 26.49
CA ALA A 291 0.71 9.42 27.71
C ALA A 291 0.11 8.35 28.62
N VAL A 292 -1.20 8.41 28.87
CA VAL A 292 -1.92 7.38 29.67
C VAL A 292 -1.82 6.01 29.02
N LEU A 293 -2.01 5.91 27.69
CA LEU A 293 -1.92 4.65 26.96
C LEU A 293 -0.52 4.02 27.08
N THR A 294 0.53 4.82 27.08
CA THR A 294 1.92 4.35 27.01
C THR A 294 2.64 4.35 28.37
N GLY A 295 1.94 4.80 29.44
CA GLY A 295 2.51 4.94 30.77
C GLY A 295 3.60 6.00 30.89
N GLY A 296 3.56 7.02 30.02
CA GLY A 296 4.50 8.14 30.03
C GLY A 296 3.90 9.42 30.55
N GLN A 297 4.68 10.51 30.44
CA GLN A 297 4.26 11.85 30.83
C GLN A 297 4.40 12.81 29.63
N VAL A 298 3.49 13.77 29.55
CA VAL A 298 3.62 14.87 28.57
C VAL A 298 4.62 15.89 29.13
N ILE A 299 5.70 16.13 28.40
CA ILE A 299 6.68 17.16 28.77
C ILE A 299 6.14 18.52 28.29
N SER A 300 5.64 19.34 29.21
CA SER A 300 5.00 20.63 28.94
C SER A 300 5.37 21.66 29.97
N GLU A 301 5.47 22.93 29.54
CA GLU A 301 5.69 24.06 30.46
C GLU A 301 4.52 24.27 31.43
N GLU A 302 3.31 23.91 31.04
CA GLU A 302 2.13 24.07 31.92
C GLU A 302 2.24 23.25 33.20
N ILE A 303 2.97 22.13 33.17
CA ILE A 303 3.24 21.29 34.35
C ILE A 303 4.65 21.51 34.90
N GLY A 304 5.37 22.55 34.42
CA GLY A 304 6.69 22.91 34.90
C GLY A 304 7.82 22.00 34.45
N LEU A 305 7.62 21.18 33.40
CA LEU A 305 8.64 20.27 32.83
C LEU A 305 9.28 20.88 31.60
N GLU A 306 10.61 20.88 31.56
CA GLU A 306 11.38 21.25 30.37
C GLU A 306 12.02 20.00 29.73
N LEU A 307 12.26 20.06 28.42
CA LEU A 307 12.86 18.94 27.66
C LEU A 307 14.24 18.54 28.20
N LYS A 308 15.01 19.47 28.74
CA LYS A 308 16.32 19.21 29.35
C LYS A 308 16.26 18.35 30.61
N ASP A 309 15.11 18.37 31.32
CA ASP A 309 14.87 17.67 32.56
C ASP A 309 14.22 16.28 32.33
N ALA A 310 13.95 15.93 31.03
CA ALA A 310 13.34 14.67 30.69
C ALA A 310 14.25 13.48 31.01
N THR A 311 13.70 12.47 31.67
CA THR A 311 14.37 11.21 32.03
C THR A 311 13.68 10.02 31.38
N LEU A 312 14.35 8.86 31.35
CA LEU A 312 13.80 7.62 30.77
C LEU A 312 12.49 7.16 31.45
N ASP A 313 12.30 7.48 32.72
CA ASP A 313 11.11 7.10 33.47
C ASP A 313 9.88 7.94 33.12
N MET A 314 10.09 9.12 32.51
CA MET A 314 9.00 9.98 32.01
C MET A 314 8.55 9.58 30.61
N LEU A 315 9.31 8.74 29.92
CA LEU A 315 8.97 8.30 28.58
C LEU A 315 7.88 7.24 28.58
N GLY A 316 6.94 7.36 27.65
CA GLY A 316 6.02 6.29 27.36
C GLY A 316 6.74 5.07 26.78
N ARG A 317 6.09 3.91 26.85
CA ARG A 317 6.61 2.66 26.28
C ARG A 317 5.53 1.95 25.49
N ALA A 318 5.93 1.28 24.43
CA ALA A 318 5.05 0.41 23.66
C ALA A 318 5.86 -0.79 23.11
N ARG A 319 5.19 -1.92 22.98
CA ARG A 319 5.79 -3.11 22.39
C ARG A 319 6.23 -2.84 20.94
N GLN A 320 5.39 -2.16 20.17
CA GLN A 320 5.72 -1.76 18.80
C GLN A 320 5.10 -0.41 18.45
N VAL A 321 5.80 0.37 17.63
CA VAL A 321 5.26 1.56 16.97
C VAL A 321 5.49 1.43 15.48
N LYS A 322 4.44 1.63 14.68
CA LYS A 322 4.50 1.68 13.22
C LYS A 322 4.18 3.11 12.76
N VAL A 323 5.02 3.66 11.92
CA VAL A 323 4.85 5.02 11.38
C VAL A 323 5.00 4.97 9.87
N ASN A 324 4.00 5.42 9.15
CA ASN A 324 4.06 5.63 7.71
C ASN A 324 3.98 7.13 7.39
N LYS A 325 3.79 7.48 6.13
CA LYS A 325 3.66 8.87 5.68
C LYS A 325 2.43 9.58 6.26
N GLU A 326 1.35 8.85 6.52
CA GLU A 326 0.03 9.39 6.83
C GLU A 326 -0.33 9.27 8.31
N GLY A 327 0.15 8.23 8.98
CA GLY A 327 -0.27 7.92 10.34
C GLY A 327 0.79 7.24 11.20
N THR A 328 0.48 7.19 12.48
CA THR A 328 1.26 6.49 13.52
C THR A 328 0.33 5.55 14.27
N VAL A 329 0.74 4.30 14.43
CA VAL A 329 0.07 3.27 15.21
C VAL A 329 0.95 2.87 16.38
N ILE A 330 0.43 3.01 17.59
CA ILE A 330 1.05 2.52 18.84
C ILE A 330 0.36 1.21 19.18
N VAL A 331 1.13 0.14 19.32
CA VAL A 331 0.63 -1.20 19.61
C VAL A 331 1.14 -1.65 20.96
N ASP A 332 0.23 -2.11 21.81
CA ASP A 332 0.53 -2.65 23.13
C ASP A 332 1.32 -1.63 23.98
N GLY A 333 0.63 -0.52 24.30
CA GLY A 333 1.15 0.51 25.18
C GLY A 333 1.27 0.01 26.64
N ALA A 334 2.31 0.44 27.33
CA ALA A 334 2.61 0.00 28.69
C ALA A 334 1.85 0.77 29.80
N GLY A 335 0.77 1.47 29.44
CA GLY A 335 -0.07 2.18 30.41
C GLY A 335 -0.83 1.24 31.33
N ALA A 336 -1.13 1.68 32.55
CA ALA A 336 -1.93 0.90 33.48
C ALA A 336 -3.40 0.84 33.02
N GLN A 337 -3.98 -0.34 32.92
CA GLN A 337 -5.37 -0.53 32.47
C GLN A 337 -6.38 0.27 33.30
N GLU A 338 -6.13 0.43 34.59
CA GLU A 338 -6.97 1.23 35.46
C GLU A 338 -6.98 2.71 35.09
N GLU A 339 -5.80 3.26 34.70
CA GLU A 339 -5.66 4.65 34.26
C GLU A 339 -6.31 4.87 32.88
N ILE A 340 -6.15 3.91 31.96
CA ILE A 340 -6.80 3.92 30.65
C ILE A 340 -8.32 3.89 30.83
N ALA A 341 -8.84 2.99 31.67
CA ALA A 341 -10.27 2.88 31.96
C ALA A 341 -10.84 4.15 32.59
N ALA A 342 -10.11 4.74 33.54
CA ALA A 342 -10.49 6.03 34.13
C ALA A 342 -10.51 7.16 33.09
N ARG A 343 -9.53 7.19 32.19
CA ARG A 343 -9.47 8.18 31.10
C ARG A 343 -10.65 8.01 30.14
N VAL A 344 -10.99 6.79 29.75
CA VAL A 344 -12.17 6.45 28.93
C VAL A 344 -13.45 6.91 29.61
N ALA A 345 -13.61 6.66 30.91
CA ALA A 345 -14.77 7.12 31.67
C ALA A 345 -14.90 8.65 31.69
N ASN A 346 -13.77 9.38 31.86
CA ASN A 346 -13.75 10.83 31.82
C ASN A 346 -14.19 11.39 30.44
N ILE A 347 -13.75 10.76 29.35
CA ILE A 347 -14.16 11.17 27.99
C ILE A 347 -15.66 10.91 27.79
N ARG A 348 -16.18 9.74 28.23
CA ARG A 348 -17.62 9.44 28.16
C ARG A 348 -18.44 10.47 28.93
N HIS A 349 -18.02 10.81 30.12
CA HIS A 349 -18.70 11.84 30.92
C HIS A 349 -18.67 13.20 30.21
N ALA A 350 -17.54 13.59 29.59
CA ALA A 350 -17.44 14.81 28.80
C ALA A 350 -18.41 14.83 27.60
N ILE A 351 -18.62 13.68 26.94
CA ILE A 351 -19.59 13.52 25.84
C ILE A 351 -21.01 13.78 26.33
N GLU A 352 -21.37 13.29 27.52
CA GLU A 352 -22.70 13.50 28.11
C GLU A 352 -22.94 14.96 28.51
N MET A 353 -21.90 15.65 28.98
CA MET A 353 -21.99 17.03 29.47
C MET A 353 -21.93 18.08 28.36
N THR A 354 -21.40 17.77 27.19
CA THR A 354 -21.24 18.74 26.11
C THR A 354 -22.55 19.06 25.42
N THR A 355 -22.80 20.34 25.18
CA THR A 355 -23.98 20.83 24.42
C THR A 355 -23.65 21.11 22.96
N SER A 356 -22.38 21.08 22.57
CA SER A 356 -21.91 21.32 21.21
C SER A 356 -21.86 19.99 20.44
N ASP A 357 -22.59 19.89 19.34
CA ASP A 357 -22.58 18.68 18.49
C ASP A 357 -21.19 18.43 17.89
N PHE A 358 -20.47 19.50 17.52
CA PHE A 358 -19.13 19.41 17.01
C PHE A 358 -18.13 18.90 18.06
N ASP A 359 -18.22 19.36 19.29
CA ASP A 359 -17.34 18.88 20.37
C ASP A 359 -17.70 17.45 20.76
N ARG A 360 -18.99 17.10 20.71
CA ARG A 360 -19.47 15.73 20.95
C ARG A 360 -18.87 14.77 19.91
N GLU A 361 -18.91 15.11 18.63
CA GLU A 361 -18.31 14.32 17.56
C GLU A 361 -16.80 14.12 17.80
N LYS A 362 -16.08 15.17 18.15
CA LYS A 362 -14.63 15.09 18.41
C LYS A 362 -14.26 14.32 19.69
N LEU A 363 -15.09 14.36 20.70
CA LEU A 363 -14.94 13.53 21.89
C LEU A 363 -15.24 12.05 21.58
N GLN A 364 -16.24 11.77 20.73
CA GLN A 364 -16.53 10.42 20.27
C GLN A 364 -15.39 9.83 19.44
N GLU A 365 -14.80 10.61 18.52
CA GLU A 365 -13.61 10.21 17.77
C GLU A 365 -12.44 9.87 18.71
N ARG A 366 -12.19 10.70 19.71
CA ARG A 366 -11.15 10.46 20.73
C ARG A 366 -11.40 9.21 21.55
N LEU A 367 -12.67 9.00 21.95
CA LEU A 367 -13.11 7.81 22.68
C LEU A 367 -12.87 6.54 21.85
N ALA A 368 -13.26 6.55 20.58
CA ALA A 368 -13.07 5.42 19.67
C ALA A 368 -11.59 5.05 19.52
N LYS A 369 -10.71 6.06 19.38
CA LYS A 369 -9.26 5.85 19.26
C LYS A 369 -8.63 5.26 20.54
N LEU A 370 -9.09 5.64 21.72
CA LEU A 370 -8.52 5.17 22.99
C LEU A 370 -9.13 3.86 23.47
N ALA A 371 -10.44 3.66 23.28
CA ALA A 371 -11.18 2.49 23.77
C ALA A 371 -11.23 1.32 22.77
N GLY A 372 -10.94 1.57 21.49
CA GLY A 372 -11.06 0.57 20.44
C GLY A 372 -9.95 -0.48 20.42
N GLY A 373 -8.81 -0.19 21.03
CA GLY A 373 -7.65 -1.08 20.99
C GLY A 373 -7.07 -1.24 19.57
N VAL A 374 -6.15 -2.18 19.43
CA VAL A 374 -5.57 -2.60 18.14
C VAL A 374 -5.69 -4.11 18.03
N ALA A 375 -6.30 -4.60 16.95
CA ALA A 375 -6.24 -6.02 16.63
C ALA A 375 -4.88 -6.33 15.97
N VAL A 376 -4.19 -7.33 16.48
CA VAL A 376 -2.91 -7.79 15.95
C VAL A 376 -3.10 -9.17 15.37
N ILE A 377 -2.97 -9.30 14.04
CA ILE A 377 -2.96 -10.60 13.37
C ILE A 377 -1.52 -11.12 13.41
N LYS A 378 -1.30 -12.17 14.16
CA LYS A 378 -0.02 -12.87 14.27
C LYS A 378 0.05 -13.96 13.21
N VAL A 379 0.93 -13.78 12.23
CA VAL A 379 1.10 -14.74 11.12
C VAL A 379 2.19 -15.73 11.47
N GLY A 380 1.84 -17.02 11.50
CA GLY A 380 2.75 -18.11 11.77
C GLY A 380 2.92 -19.04 10.58
N ALA A 381 4.12 -19.59 10.42
CA ALA A 381 4.46 -20.60 9.43
C ALA A 381 5.65 -21.45 9.91
N ALA A 382 5.91 -22.57 9.21
CA ALA A 382 7.00 -23.46 9.54
C ALA A 382 8.38 -22.92 9.12
N THR A 383 8.42 -22.07 8.08
CA THR A 383 9.64 -21.49 7.55
C THR A 383 9.53 -19.97 7.40
N GLU A 384 10.65 -19.26 7.42
CA GLU A 384 10.71 -17.81 7.26
C GLU A 384 10.16 -17.37 5.88
N THR A 385 10.46 -18.14 4.84
CA THR A 385 9.99 -17.86 3.47
C THR A 385 8.46 -17.94 3.38
N GLU A 386 7.86 -19.01 3.94
CA GLU A 386 6.40 -19.19 3.99
C GLU A 386 5.74 -18.10 4.84
N MET A 387 6.35 -17.74 5.97
CA MET A 387 5.83 -16.71 6.87
C MET A 387 5.78 -15.34 6.19
N LYS A 388 6.85 -14.97 5.46
CA LYS A 388 6.88 -13.70 4.72
C LYS A 388 5.82 -13.66 3.61
N GLU A 389 5.68 -14.74 2.84
CA GLU A 389 4.67 -14.86 1.81
C GLU A 389 3.25 -14.77 2.39
N LYS A 390 2.97 -15.52 3.45
CA LYS A 390 1.67 -15.52 4.12
C LYS A 390 1.34 -14.15 4.74
N LYS A 391 2.35 -13.46 5.29
CA LYS A 391 2.19 -12.10 5.84
C LYS A 391 1.78 -11.10 4.76
N LEU A 392 2.43 -11.12 3.59
CA LEU A 392 2.05 -10.25 2.47
C LEU A 392 0.60 -10.51 2.04
N ARG A 393 0.19 -11.75 1.90
CA ARG A 393 -1.21 -12.12 1.57
C ARG A 393 -2.22 -11.62 2.59
N VAL A 394 -1.89 -11.70 3.88
CA VAL A 394 -2.76 -11.18 4.96
C VAL A 394 -2.84 -9.65 4.91
N GLU A 395 -1.72 -8.96 4.63
CA GLU A 395 -1.69 -7.51 4.45
C GLU A 395 -2.56 -7.07 3.26
N ASP A 396 -2.46 -7.74 2.11
CA ASP A 396 -3.28 -7.47 0.92
C ASP A 396 -4.77 -7.71 1.21
N ALA A 397 -5.11 -8.83 1.84
CA ALA A 397 -6.49 -9.15 2.22
C ALA A 397 -7.09 -8.12 3.18
N LEU A 398 -6.31 -7.63 4.13
CA LEU A 398 -6.75 -6.56 5.04
C LEU A 398 -7.01 -5.25 4.29
N ASN A 399 -6.13 -4.87 3.37
CA ASN A 399 -6.30 -3.67 2.56
C ASN A 399 -7.49 -3.78 1.60
N ALA A 400 -7.66 -4.93 0.93
CA ALA A 400 -8.82 -5.22 0.09
C ALA A 400 -10.13 -5.10 0.89
N THR A 401 -10.14 -5.60 2.11
CA THR A 401 -11.30 -5.54 2.99
C THR A 401 -11.65 -4.10 3.39
N ARG A 402 -10.65 -3.28 3.73
CA ARG A 402 -10.85 -1.84 3.99
C ARG A 402 -11.40 -1.13 2.76
N ALA A 403 -10.83 -1.39 1.58
CA ALA A 403 -11.31 -0.82 0.32
C ALA A 403 -12.75 -1.21 0.01
N ALA A 404 -13.16 -2.44 0.36
CA ALA A 404 -14.52 -2.92 0.19
C ALA A 404 -15.51 -2.26 1.18
N VAL A 405 -15.10 -2.02 2.41
CA VAL A 405 -15.91 -1.27 3.39
C VAL A 405 -16.13 0.17 2.93
N GLU A 406 -15.13 0.80 2.31
CA GLU A 406 -15.21 2.19 1.85
C GLU A 406 -16.12 2.38 0.63
N GLU A 407 -16.04 1.52 -0.39
CA GLU A 407 -16.72 1.74 -1.68
C GLU A 407 -17.60 0.56 -2.14
N GLY A 408 -17.79 -0.46 -1.30
CA GLY A 408 -18.55 -1.65 -1.66
C GLY A 408 -17.77 -2.66 -2.50
N ILE A 409 -18.51 -3.65 -2.98
CA ILE A 409 -18.00 -4.81 -3.72
C ILE A 409 -18.67 -4.92 -5.08
N VAL A 410 -17.98 -5.54 -6.02
CA VAL A 410 -18.47 -5.90 -7.36
C VAL A 410 -18.14 -7.36 -7.65
N ALA A 411 -18.71 -7.91 -8.72
CA ALA A 411 -18.37 -9.24 -9.21
C ALA A 411 -16.87 -9.35 -9.50
N GLY A 412 -16.20 -10.31 -8.87
CA GLY A 412 -14.76 -10.52 -8.97
C GLY A 412 -14.33 -11.26 -10.24
N GLY A 413 -13.06 -11.70 -10.25
CA GLY A 413 -12.52 -12.48 -11.35
C GLY A 413 -12.44 -11.75 -12.70
N GLY A 414 -12.42 -10.43 -12.68
CA GLY A 414 -12.40 -9.58 -13.88
C GLY A 414 -13.78 -9.35 -14.51
N VAL A 415 -14.86 -9.90 -13.94
CA VAL A 415 -16.22 -9.79 -14.48
C VAL A 415 -16.73 -8.36 -14.42
N ALA A 416 -16.42 -7.59 -13.39
CA ALA A 416 -16.79 -6.18 -13.29
C ALA A 416 -16.32 -5.37 -14.52
N TYR A 417 -15.12 -5.65 -15.02
CA TYR A 417 -14.61 -5.01 -16.24
C TYR A 417 -15.37 -5.47 -17.48
N VAL A 418 -15.69 -6.76 -17.60
CA VAL A 418 -16.48 -7.30 -18.74
C VAL A 418 -17.86 -6.66 -18.79
N ASN A 419 -18.51 -6.50 -17.64
CA ASN A 419 -19.81 -5.84 -17.55
C ASN A 419 -19.79 -4.36 -17.99
N ALA A 420 -18.65 -3.67 -17.81
CA ALA A 420 -18.47 -2.30 -18.25
C ALA A 420 -18.24 -2.15 -19.77
N VAL A 421 -17.89 -3.23 -20.49
CA VAL A 421 -17.55 -3.18 -21.93
C VAL A 421 -18.69 -2.63 -22.77
N SER A 422 -19.94 -3.02 -22.49
CA SER A 422 -21.12 -2.58 -23.25
C SER A 422 -21.35 -1.07 -23.14
N ALA A 423 -21.20 -0.51 -21.94
CA ALA A 423 -21.32 0.94 -21.71
C ALA A 423 -20.22 1.71 -22.45
N VAL A 424 -18.97 1.22 -22.40
CA VAL A 424 -17.86 1.84 -23.13
C VAL A 424 -18.04 1.73 -24.64
N ALA A 425 -18.53 0.61 -25.16
CA ALA A 425 -18.84 0.44 -26.57
C ALA A 425 -19.92 1.43 -27.06
N ALA A 426 -20.98 1.62 -26.28
CA ALA A 426 -22.03 2.60 -26.57
C ALA A 426 -21.47 4.04 -26.67
N VAL A 427 -20.53 4.41 -25.80
CA VAL A 427 -19.85 5.70 -25.87
C VAL A 427 -18.95 5.80 -27.10
N ALA A 428 -18.28 4.70 -27.51
CA ALA A 428 -17.49 4.69 -28.73
C ALA A 428 -18.32 5.05 -29.97
N ASP A 429 -19.60 4.66 -30.02
CA ASP A 429 -20.49 4.98 -31.14
C ASP A 429 -20.90 6.47 -31.19
N THR A 430 -20.69 7.22 -30.11
CA THR A 430 -20.87 8.69 -30.06
C THR A 430 -19.63 9.48 -30.44
N CYS A 431 -18.48 8.81 -30.66
CA CYS A 431 -17.19 9.39 -30.97
C CYS A 431 -16.82 9.13 -32.44
N GLU A 432 -15.93 9.96 -32.99
CA GLU A 432 -15.43 9.85 -34.37
C GLU A 432 -13.92 9.76 -34.41
N GLY A 433 -13.36 9.20 -35.50
CA GLY A 433 -11.92 9.16 -35.79
C GLY A 433 -11.09 8.55 -34.65
N ASP A 434 -10.00 9.20 -34.31
CA ASP A 434 -9.04 8.68 -33.33
C ASP A 434 -9.56 8.75 -31.87
N GLU A 435 -10.57 9.57 -31.59
CA GLU A 435 -11.25 9.55 -30.29
C GLU A 435 -12.04 8.25 -30.13
N LYS A 436 -12.78 7.81 -31.16
CA LYS A 436 -13.45 6.50 -31.18
C LYS A 436 -12.46 5.37 -31.00
N THR A 437 -11.31 5.46 -31.67
CA THR A 437 -10.22 4.49 -31.51
C THR A 437 -9.74 4.41 -30.06
N GLY A 438 -9.56 5.55 -29.38
CA GLY A 438 -9.17 5.61 -27.99
C GLY A 438 -10.18 4.92 -27.04
N VAL A 439 -11.48 5.17 -27.22
CA VAL A 439 -12.54 4.49 -26.45
C VAL A 439 -12.53 2.99 -26.73
N SER A 440 -12.35 2.59 -28.00
CA SER A 440 -12.33 1.16 -28.41
C SER A 440 -11.13 0.41 -27.82
N ILE A 441 -9.98 1.06 -27.65
CA ILE A 441 -8.81 0.50 -26.94
C ILE A 441 -9.19 0.13 -25.51
N VAL A 442 -9.89 1.01 -24.79
CA VAL A 442 -10.34 0.74 -23.42
C VAL A 442 -11.29 -0.45 -23.41
N ALA A 443 -12.29 -0.50 -24.29
CA ALA A 443 -13.23 -1.62 -24.38
C ALA A 443 -12.54 -2.98 -24.62
N LYS A 444 -11.44 -2.99 -25.36
CA LYS A 444 -10.61 -4.21 -25.54
C LYS A 444 -9.78 -4.52 -24.30
N ALA A 445 -9.18 -3.52 -23.68
CA ALA A 445 -8.32 -3.69 -22.51
C ALA A 445 -9.08 -4.21 -21.29
N LEU A 446 -10.34 -3.81 -21.11
CA LEU A 446 -11.23 -4.31 -20.04
C LEU A 446 -11.42 -5.85 -20.05
N GLN A 447 -11.12 -6.50 -21.17
CA GLN A 447 -11.21 -7.95 -21.30
C GLN A 447 -9.92 -8.67 -20.86
N ALA A 448 -8.82 -7.93 -20.66
CA ALA A 448 -7.52 -8.53 -20.40
C ALA A 448 -7.44 -9.26 -19.05
N PRO A 449 -7.99 -8.74 -17.93
CA PRO A 449 -7.90 -9.43 -16.65
C PRO A 449 -8.53 -10.83 -16.67
N ILE A 450 -9.76 -10.97 -17.14
CA ILE A 450 -10.43 -12.29 -17.19
C ILE A 450 -9.76 -13.25 -18.15
N LYS A 451 -9.24 -12.76 -19.29
CA LYS A 451 -8.46 -13.59 -20.22
C LYS A 451 -7.17 -14.10 -19.58
N GLN A 452 -6.51 -13.26 -18.78
CA GLN A 452 -5.30 -13.66 -18.08
C GLN A 452 -5.58 -14.68 -16.98
N ILE A 453 -6.67 -14.48 -16.20
CA ILE A 453 -7.11 -15.46 -15.18
C ILE A 453 -7.40 -16.83 -15.83
N ALA A 454 -8.12 -16.84 -16.93
CA ALA A 454 -8.40 -18.07 -17.68
C ALA A 454 -7.11 -18.72 -18.22
N ALA A 455 -6.20 -17.93 -18.80
CA ALA A 455 -4.92 -18.41 -19.31
C ALA A 455 -4.05 -19.03 -18.20
N ASN A 456 -4.01 -18.42 -17.01
CA ASN A 456 -3.30 -18.97 -15.85
C ASN A 456 -3.95 -20.29 -15.35
N ALA A 457 -5.24 -20.48 -15.61
CA ALA A 457 -5.94 -21.75 -15.36
C ALA A 457 -5.78 -22.79 -16.49
N GLY A 458 -5.07 -22.44 -17.57
CA GLY A 458 -4.88 -23.32 -18.72
C GLY A 458 -6.07 -23.37 -19.70
N ILE A 459 -6.95 -22.38 -19.65
CA ILE A 459 -8.19 -22.30 -20.43
C ILE A 459 -8.11 -21.10 -21.38
N ASP A 460 -8.70 -21.25 -22.59
CA ASP A 460 -8.76 -20.15 -23.55
C ASP A 460 -9.69 -19.03 -23.03
N GLY A 461 -9.10 -17.88 -22.75
CA GLY A 461 -9.82 -16.71 -22.25
C GLY A 461 -10.83 -16.11 -23.25
N ALA A 462 -10.68 -16.36 -24.56
CA ALA A 462 -11.66 -15.92 -25.53
C ALA A 462 -12.97 -16.73 -25.43
N VAL A 463 -12.87 -18.02 -25.18
CA VAL A 463 -14.02 -18.90 -24.96
C VAL A 463 -14.75 -18.53 -23.67
N VAL A 464 -13.99 -18.26 -22.60
CA VAL A 464 -14.57 -17.81 -21.32
C VAL A 464 -15.33 -16.51 -21.50
N LEU A 465 -14.72 -15.52 -22.15
CA LEU A 465 -15.31 -14.22 -22.39
C LEU A 465 -16.61 -14.33 -23.20
N GLU A 466 -16.63 -15.15 -24.26
CA GLU A 466 -17.81 -15.28 -25.11
C GLU A 466 -18.99 -15.89 -24.35
N LYS A 467 -18.77 -16.95 -23.57
CA LYS A 467 -19.81 -17.54 -22.73
C LYS A 467 -20.39 -16.55 -21.70
N ILE A 468 -19.56 -15.69 -21.15
CA ILE A 468 -20.03 -14.65 -20.20
C ILE A 468 -20.92 -13.65 -20.96
N ARG A 469 -20.51 -13.22 -22.16
CA ARG A 469 -21.30 -12.30 -22.99
C ARG A 469 -22.63 -12.90 -23.45
N GLU A 470 -22.62 -14.15 -23.88
CA GLU A 470 -23.82 -14.87 -24.29
C GLU A 470 -24.86 -14.98 -23.17
N SER A 471 -24.42 -15.06 -21.91
CA SER A 471 -25.33 -15.11 -20.76
C SER A 471 -26.20 -13.85 -20.62
N GLY A 472 -25.69 -12.69 -21.03
CA GLY A 472 -26.36 -11.39 -20.92
C GLY A 472 -26.65 -10.95 -19.47
N LYS A 473 -26.13 -11.65 -18.47
CA LYS A 473 -26.38 -11.39 -17.05
C LYS A 473 -25.22 -10.60 -16.44
N VAL A 474 -25.56 -9.56 -15.70
CA VAL A 474 -24.59 -8.84 -14.86
C VAL A 474 -24.18 -9.75 -13.70
N GLY A 475 -22.88 -9.81 -13.39
CA GLY A 475 -22.36 -10.63 -12.30
C GLY A 475 -22.11 -12.10 -12.65
N TYR A 476 -22.59 -12.60 -13.81
CA TYR A 476 -22.29 -13.94 -14.25
C TYR A 476 -20.87 -14.03 -14.77
N GLY A 477 -20.10 -15.00 -14.26
CA GLY A 477 -18.68 -15.12 -14.55
C GLY A 477 -18.17 -16.55 -14.57
N PHE A 478 -16.85 -16.67 -14.59
CA PHE A 478 -16.14 -17.94 -14.60
C PHE A 478 -15.28 -18.07 -13.34
N ASP A 479 -15.62 -19.04 -12.50
CA ASP A 479 -14.78 -19.45 -11.39
C ASP A 479 -13.62 -20.30 -11.92
N ALA A 480 -12.43 -19.71 -11.98
CA ALA A 480 -11.23 -20.37 -12.49
C ALA A 480 -10.68 -21.45 -11.53
N TYR A 481 -11.09 -21.45 -10.25
CA TYR A 481 -10.70 -22.47 -9.29
C TYR A 481 -11.43 -23.79 -9.55
N SER A 482 -12.77 -23.74 -9.61
CA SER A 482 -13.63 -24.90 -9.86
C SER A 482 -13.89 -25.18 -11.35
N GLU A 483 -13.45 -24.28 -12.26
CA GLU A 483 -13.67 -24.31 -13.72
C GLU A 483 -15.15 -24.32 -14.10
N THR A 484 -15.98 -23.62 -13.32
CA THR A 484 -17.43 -23.55 -13.51
C THR A 484 -17.91 -22.12 -13.79
N TYR A 485 -19.09 -21.99 -14.40
CA TYR A 485 -19.73 -20.71 -14.62
C TYR A 485 -20.83 -20.49 -13.57
N CYS A 486 -20.79 -19.35 -12.89
CA CYS A 486 -21.68 -19.05 -11.78
C CYS A 486 -21.99 -17.55 -11.66
N ASP A 487 -22.93 -17.19 -10.81
CA ASP A 487 -23.04 -15.84 -10.30
C ASP A 487 -21.89 -15.60 -9.33
N MET A 488 -21.04 -14.61 -9.63
CA MET A 488 -19.80 -14.38 -8.89
C MET A 488 -20.09 -13.84 -7.48
N ILE A 489 -21.09 -12.95 -7.35
CA ILE A 489 -21.43 -12.36 -6.03
C ILE A 489 -22.07 -13.41 -5.13
N GLU A 490 -23.02 -14.19 -5.63
CA GLU A 490 -23.66 -15.28 -4.88
C GLU A 490 -22.64 -16.34 -4.46
N SER A 491 -21.70 -16.65 -5.34
CA SER A 491 -20.62 -17.61 -5.08
C SER A 491 -19.51 -17.06 -4.16
N GLY A 492 -19.60 -15.80 -3.76
CA GLY A 492 -18.64 -15.14 -2.88
C GLY A 492 -17.36 -14.69 -3.58
N ILE A 493 -17.29 -14.76 -4.92
CA ILE A 493 -16.14 -14.29 -5.71
C ILE A 493 -16.33 -12.81 -6.01
N VAL A 494 -15.80 -11.96 -5.15
CA VAL A 494 -16.02 -10.52 -5.15
C VAL A 494 -14.71 -9.75 -5.10
N ASP A 495 -14.70 -8.59 -5.73
CA ASP A 495 -13.58 -7.63 -5.68
C ASP A 495 -14.05 -6.30 -5.06
N PRO A 496 -13.19 -5.57 -4.35
CA PRO A 496 -13.52 -4.22 -3.90
C PRO A 496 -13.68 -3.26 -5.08
N THR A 497 -14.74 -2.47 -5.09
CA THR A 497 -15.00 -1.46 -6.12
C THR A 497 -13.85 -0.47 -6.25
N LYS A 498 -13.31 0.00 -5.13
CA LYS A 498 -12.18 0.92 -5.06
C LYS A 498 -10.94 0.34 -5.75
N VAL A 499 -10.64 -0.94 -5.55
CA VAL A 499 -9.51 -1.65 -6.17
C VAL A 499 -9.67 -1.65 -7.69
N ASN A 500 -10.82 -2.11 -8.20
CA ASN A 500 -11.04 -2.23 -9.64
C ASN A 500 -11.01 -0.88 -10.37
N ARG A 501 -11.67 0.16 -9.82
CA ARG A 501 -11.64 1.47 -10.46
C ARG A 501 -10.25 2.12 -10.43
N SER A 502 -9.53 1.99 -9.31
CA SER A 502 -8.20 2.58 -9.15
C SER A 502 -7.18 1.92 -10.06
N ALA A 503 -7.23 0.60 -10.18
CA ALA A 503 -6.40 -0.17 -11.10
C ALA A 503 -6.58 0.31 -12.55
N LEU A 504 -7.83 0.50 -13.00
CA LEU A 504 -8.12 0.98 -14.35
C LEU A 504 -7.66 2.44 -14.56
N GLN A 505 -7.92 3.31 -13.60
CA GLN A 505 -7.54 4.73 -13.68
C GLN A 505 -6.02 4.92 -13.74
N ASN A 506 -5.28 4.22 -12.87
CA ASN A 506 -3.82 4.29 -12.84
C ASN A 506 -3.19 3.68 -14.09
N ALA A 507 -3.69 2.53 -14.53
CA ALA A 507 -3.26 1.88 -15.78
C ALA A 507 -3.43 2.80 -16.99
N ALA A 508 -4.60 3.41 -17.14
CA ALA A 508 -4.90 4.30 -18.25
C ALA A 508 -4.10 5.62 -18.22
N SER A 509 -3.86 6.17 -17.04
CA SER A 509 -3.07 7.40 -16.86
C SER A 509 -1.66 7.23 -17.40
N VAL A 510 -0.97 6.17 -16.99
CA VAL A 510 0.39 5.88 -17.44
C VAL A 510 0.39 5.44 -18.91
N ALA A 511 -0.54 4.56 -19.32
CA ALA A 511 -0.63 4.11 -20.70
C ALA A 511 -0.84 5.28 -21.69
N ALA A 512 -1.73 6.22 -21.36
CA ALA A 512 -1.96 7.40 -22.19
C ALA A 512 -0.69 8.29 -22.31
N THR A 513 0.12 8.34 -21.26
CA THR A 513 1.40 9.08 -21.27
C THR A 513 2.43 8.37 -22.15
N VAL A 514 2.56 7.05 -22.04
CA VAL A 514 3.44 6.22 -22.89
C VAL A 514 3.08 6.37 -24.37
N LEU A 515 1.78 6.32 -24.71
CA LEU A 515 1.32 6.42 -26.09
C LEU A 515 1.57 7.80 -26.72
N THR A 516 1.65 8.86 -25.92
CA THR A 516 1.95 10.23 -26.40
C THR A 516 3.45 10.54 -26.42
N THR A 517 4.32 9.60 -26.03
CA THR A 517 5.77 9.79 -26.03
C THR A 517 6.33 9.66 -27.45
N GLU A 518 7.15 10.64 -27.85
CA GLU A 518 7.81 10.69 -29.17
C GLU A 518 9.33 10.47 -29.06
N SER A 519 9.93 10.84 -27.93
CA SER A 519 11.36 10.65 -27.70
C SER A 519 11.65 10.23 -26.28
N ILE A 520 12.70 9.45 -26.10
CA ILE A 520 13.22 9.01 -24.81
C ILE A 520 14.70 9.35 -24.71
N VAL A 521 15.12 9.80 -23.53
CA VAL A 521 16.47 10.31 -23.27
C VAL A 521 17.03 9.58 -22.05
N THR A 522 18.21 8.98 -22.19
CA THR A 522 18.91 8.28 -21.11
C THR A 522 20.36 8.68 -21.03
N ASP A 523 21.00 8.39 -19.89
CA ASP A 523 22.44 8.54 -19.74
C ASP A 523 23.18 7.42 -20.48
N ILE A 524 24.33 7.76 -21.10
CA ILE A 524 25.23 6.73 -21.63
C ILE A 524 25.89 6.05 -20.43
N LYS A 525 25.71 4.72 -20.30
CA LYS A 525 26.46 3.96 -19.28
C LYS A 525 27.95 4.10 -19.55
N GLU A 526 28.70 4.70 -18.63
CA GLU A 526 30.16 4.68 -18.70
C GLU A 526 30.62 3.23 -18.51
N PRO A 527 31.54 2.73 -19.37
CA PRO A 527 32.12 1.42 -19.15
C PRO A 527 32.77 1.42 -17.76
N ALA A 528 32.52 0.36 -16.99
CA ALA A 528 33.16 0.21 -15.69
C ALA A 528 34.69 0.43 -15.85
N PRO A 529 35.34 1.23 -14.97
CA PRO A 529 36.77 1.44 -15.06
C PRO A 529 37.46 0.08 -15.09
N ALA A 530 38.25 -0.18 -16.13
CA ALA A 530 39.02 -1.41 -16.25
C ALA A 530 39.78 -1.65 -14.93
N ALA A 531 39.60 -2.84 -14.36
CA ALA A 531 40.30 -3.21 -13.14
C ALA A 531 41.76 -2.87 -13.32
N ALA A 532 42.32 -2.04 -12.42
CA ALA A 532 43.71 -1.68 -12.46
C ALA A 532 44.54 -2.99 -12.51
N PRO A 533 45.50 -3.11 -13.43
CA PRO A 533 46.30 -4.32 -13.51
C PRO A 533 46.88 -4.59 -12.13
N ALA A 534 46.69 -5.82 -11.66
CA ALA A 534 47.26 -6.27 -10.39
C ALA A 534 48.74 -5.89 -10.38
N ALA A 535 49.16 -5.15 -9.36
CA ALA A 535 50.55 -4.81 -9.17
C ALA A 535 51.38 -6.11 -9.24
N PRO A 536 52.50 -6.14 -10.00
CA PRO A 536 53.30 -7.34 -10.08
C PRO A 536 53.75 -7.73 -8.67
N ASP A 537 53.44 -8.97 -8.33
CA ASP A 537 53.88 -9.59 -7.09
C ASP A 537 55.41 -9.55 -7.07
N MET A 538 55.98 -8.62 -6.31
CA MET A 538 57.40 -8.58 -5.99
C MET A 538 57.69 -9.70 -4.98
N GLY A 539 57.50 -10.94 -5.49
CA GLY A 539 57.87 -12.14 -4.79
C GLY A 539 59.35 -12.23 -4.57
N GLY A 540 59.70 -12.25 -3.30
CA GLY A 540 60.84 -12.97 -2.81
C GLY A 540 62.17 -12.28 -2.89
N MET A 541 62.61 -11.74 -1.79
CA MET A 541 64.00 -11.93 -1.28
C MET A 541 64.00 -11.62 0.23
N TYR A 542 64.10 -12.65 0.95
CA TYR A 542 64.85 -13.02 2.15
C TYR A 542 64.12 -14.06 2.96
#